data_9fd7dc3192a02af21578541b18695b84
#
_entry.id   9fd7dc3192a02af21578541b18695b84
#
_cell.length_a   1.000
_cell.length_b   1.000
_cell.length_c   1.000
_cell.angle_alpha   90.00
_cell.angle_beta   90.00
_cell.angle_gamma   90.00
#
_symmetry.space_group_name_H-M   'P 1'
#
loop_
_entity.id
_entity.type
_entity.pdbx_description
1 polymer ?
#
loop_
_entity_poly.entity_id
_entity_poly.type
_entity_poly.pdbx_seq_one_letter_code
_entity_poly.pdbx_strand_id
1 'polypeptide(L)'
;MGMPAEIRKLNKFILQPNVAFGADLIKPTSAHWGVLAGIHFENKAMHIDATVKNYHMKITKDGQSLEGVFTGKNDSHAVQWTFTLPIQAVYKFSDKWKLKFGPYFSYVTSCNFDGFAYDGHLRVDDPTGPKVILGTTEDDRGDYDFKDDIRKVQWGMGVGVDYFFARRFGIYADLNWGLSGFFKSSFKTLDQTLYPIYGTIGIAYKFK
;
A
#
# COMPACT_ATOMS: atom_id res chain seq x y z
N MET A 1 5.31 -11.40 -4.44
CA MET A 1 5.62 -10.24 -5.29
C MET A 1 7.14 -10.05 -5.29
N GLY A 2 7.79 -10.11 -6.44
CA GLY A 2 9.21 -9.81 -6.51
C GLY A 2 9.43 -8.32 -6.28
N MET A 3 10.47 -7.97 -5.51
CA MET A 3 10.92 -6.59 -5.41
C MET A 3 11.34 -6.13 -6.82
N PRO A 4 11.00 -4.90 -7.25
CA PRO A 4 11.48 -4.36 -8.52
C PRO A 4 12.97 -4.56 -8.68
N ALA A 5 13.42 -4.93 -9.89
CA ALA A 5 14.84 -5.22 -10.15
C ALA A 5 15.75 -4.01 -9.90
N GLU A 6 15.18 -2.82 -9.96
CA GLU A 6 15.83 -1.54 -9.69
C GLU A 6 16.12 -1.32 -8.21
N ILE A 7 15.35 -1.93 -7.31
CA ILE A 7 15.59 -1.89 -5.86
C ILE A 7 16.67 -2.92 -5.53
N ARG A 8 17.86 -2.46 -5.23
CA ARG A 8 19.03 -3.31 -4.92
C ARG A 8 19.10 -3.70 -3.46
N LYS A 9 18.62 -2.82 -2.58
CA LYS A 9 18.67 -3.03 -1.13
C LYS A 9 17.57 -2.22 -0.46
N LEU A 10 16.85 -2.85 0.44
CA LEU A 10 16.00 -2.17 1.40
C LEU A 10 16.85 -1.76 2.60
N ASN A 11 17.10 -0.47 2.79
CA ASN A 11 17.92 0.04 3.88
C ASN A 11 17.12 0.11 5.17
N LYS A 12 15.87 0.59 5.06
CA LYS A 12 14.98 0.76 6.20
C LYS A 12 13.52 0.54 5.78
N PHE A 13 12.79 -0.18 6.59
CA PHE A 13 11.35 -0.31 6.50
C PHE A 13 10.75 0.04 7.85
N ILE A 14 9.99 1.12 7.90
CA ILE A 14 9.35 1.58 9.12
C ILE A 14 7.87 1.25 9.02
N LEU A 15 7.42 0.31 9.85
CA LEU A 15 6.00 0.09 10.06
C LEU A 15 5.40 1.34 10.70
N GLN A 16 4.49 1.98 9.99
CA GLN A 16 3.71 3.09 10.52
C GLN A 16 2.53 2.54 11.33
N PRO A 17 2.18 3.14 12.49
CA PRO A 17 0.97 2.77 13.20
C PRO A 17 -0.23 3.16 12.34
N ASN A 18 -1.01 2.16 11.95
CA ASN A 18 -2.23 2.33 11.16
C ASN A 18 -3.43 1.98 12.01
N VAL A 19 -4.55 2.64 11.74
CA VAL A 19 -5.83 2.38 12.41
C VAL A 19 -6.86 1.90 11.40
N ALA A 20 -7.71 0.97 11.84
CA ALA A 20 -8.82 0.46 11.06
C ALA A 20 -10.05 0.31 11.94
N PHE A 21 -11.18 0.77 11.46
CA PHE A 21 -12.49 0.58 12.09
C PHE A 21 -13.43 0.03 11.04
N GLY A 22 -14.24 -0.96 11.40
CA GLY A 22 -15.18 -1.54 10.45
C GLY A 22 -16.35 -2.23 11.12
N ALA A 23 -17.36 -2.49 10.32
CA ALA A 23 -18.52 -3.27 10.68
C ALA A 23 -18.84 -4.26 9.57
N ASP A 24 -19.05 -5.51 9.94
CA ASP A 24 -19.36 -6.61 9.04
C ASP A 24 -20.73 -7.20 9.35
N LEU A 25 -21.49 -7.45 8.30
CA LEU A 25 -22.70 -8.26 8.35
C LEU A 25 -22.39 -9.63 7.75
N ILE A 26 -22.63 -10.69 8.52
CA ILE A 26 -22.47 -12.07 8.06
C ILE A 26 -23.85 -12.70 7.96
N LYS A 27 -24.25 -13.10 6.75
CA LYS A 27 -25.45 -13.87 6.48
C LYS A 27 -25.07 -15.35 6.33
N PRO A 28 -25.46 -16.23 7.27
CA PRO A 28 -25.27 -17.68 7.11
C PRO A 28 -26.06 -18.19 5.90
N THR A 29 -25.42 -19.01 5.07
CA THR A 29 -26.07 -19.68 3.93
C THR A 29 -26.22 -21.19 4.18
N SER A 30 -25.38 -21.76 5.03
CA SER A 30 -25.46 -23.15 5.50
C SER A 30 -24.88 -23.28 6.92
N ALA A 31 -24.77 -24.52 7.44
CA ALA A 31 -24.18 -24.79 8.75
C ALA A 31 -22.73 -24.28 8.89
N HIS A 32 -21.96 -24.30 7.78
CA HIS A 32 -20.55 -23.93 7.78
C HIS A 32 -20.22 -22.70 6.92
N TRP A 33 -21.10 -22.33 5.99
CA TRP A 33 -20.85 -21.22 5.05
C TRP A 33 -21.72 -20.02 5.31
N GLY A 34 -21.19 -18.85 5.02
CA GLY A 34 -21.89 -17.60 5.02
C GLY A 34 -21.28 -16.63 4.00
N VAL A 35 -21.95 -15.49 3.82
CA VAL A 35 -21.47 -14.34 3.04
C VAL A 35 -21.33 -13.17 3.97
N LEU A 36 -20.18 -12.51 3.89
CA LEU A 36 -19.85 -11.28 4.60
C LEU A 36 -19.93 -10.12 3.62
N ALA A 37 -20.57 -9.05 4.06
CA ALA A 37 -20.46 -7.73 3.45
C ALA A 37 -20.20 -6.72 4.57
N GLY A 38 -19.24 -5.83 4.37
CA GLY A 38 -18.82 -4.88 5.41
C GLY A 38 -18.49 -3.50 4.86
N ILE A 39 -18.23 -2.59 5.78
CA ILE A 39 -17.65 -1.28 5.50
C ILE A 39 -16.55 -1.03 6.52
N HIS A 40 -15.34 -0.74 6.02
CA HIS A 40 -14.17 -0.45 6.84
C HIS A 40 -13.64 0.93 6.47
N PHE A 41 -13.24 1.69 7.47
CA PHE A 41 -12.48 2.93 7.30
C PHE A 41 -11.08 2.69 7.83
N GLU A 42 -10.09 2.82 6.95
CA GLU A 42 -8.72 2.37 7.22
C GLU A 42 -7.71 3.45 6.85
N ASN A 43 -6.74 3.63 7.71
CA ASN A 43 -5.49 4.32 7.38
C ASN A 43 -4.44 3.29 6.99
N LYS A 44 -3.76 3.52 5.87
CA LYS A 44 -2.68 2.66 5.36
C LYS A 44 -1.47 3.54 5.10
N ALA A 45 -0.40 3.32 5.84
CA ALA A 45 0.83 4.09 5.69
C ALA A 45 2.04 3.18 5.64
N MET A 46 3.06 3.59 4.90
CA MET A 46 4.37 2.96 4.85
C MET A 46 5.45 4.01 4.69
N HIS A 47 6.64 3.71 5.21
CA HIS A 47 7.84 4.50 5.00
C HIS A 47 9.00 3.55 4.67
N ILE A 48 9.62 3.76 3.53
CA ILE A 48 10.67 2.90 2.99
C ILE A 48 11.86 3.75 2.56
N ASP A 49 13.04 3.38 3.03
CA ASP A 49 14.32 3.84 2.50
C ASP A 49 14.98 2.69 1.76
N ALA A 50 15.33 2.89 0.51
CA ALA A 50 15.89 1.88 -0.37
C ALA A 50 17.06 2.42 -1.20
N THR A 51 18.02 1.54 -1.49
CA THR A 51 19.04 1.80 -2.51
C THR A 51 18.53 1.30 -3.85
N VAL A 52 18.49 2.20 -4.82
CA VAL A 52 17.99 1.92 -6.18
C VAL A 52 19.10 2.11 -7.21
N LYS A 53 18.97 1.41 -8.33
CA LYS A 53 19.86 1.53 -9.47
C LYS A 53 19.06 1.51 -10.76
N ASN A 54 19.33 2.47 -11.64
CA ASN A 54 18.62 2.64 -12.90
C ASN A 54 17.08 2.79 -12.71
N TYR A 55 16.70 3.50 -11.67
CA TYR A 55 15.30 3.72 -11.32
C TYR A 55 14.78 4.94 -12.05
N HIS A 56 13.82 4.76 -12.97
CA HIS A 56 13.19 5.87 -13.67
C HIS A 56 12.31 6.66 -12.71
N MET A 57 12.56 7.96 -12.61
CA MET A 57 11.81 8.84 -11.71
C MET A 57 11.81 10.29 -12.18
N LYS A 58 10.87 11.03 -11.63
CA LYS A 58 10.75 12.48 -11.80
C LYS A 58 10.92 13.14 -10.44
N ILE A 59 11.81 14.09 -10.37
CA ILE A 59 12.12 14.85 -9.14
C ILE A 59 12.01 16.35 -9.38
N THR A 60 11.87 17.10 -8.31
CA THR A 60 12.02 18.57 -8.32
C THR A 60 13.30 18.94 -7.57
N LYS A 61 14.17 19.69 -8.22
CA LYS A 61 15.39 20.25 -7.63
C LYS A 61 15.52 21.71 -8.07
N ASP A 62 15.79 22.59 -7.11
CA ASP A 62 15.93 24.05 -7.36
C ASP A 62 14.72 24.64 -8.13
N GLY A 63 13.51 24.14 -7.87
CA GLY A 63 12.27 24.55 -8.54
C GLY A 63 12.12 24.02 -9.96
N GLN A 64 13.07 23.23 -10.47
CA GLN A 64 13.01 22.61 -11.79
C GLN A 64 12.58 21.14 -11.69
N SER A 65 11.70 20.73 -12.59
CA SER A 65 11.30 19.33 -12.71
C SER A 65 12.27 18.61 -13.66
N LEU A 66 12.93 17.58 -13.14
CA LEU A 66 13.89 16.73 -13.85
C LEU A 66 13.35 15.30 -13.88
N GLU A 67 13.36 14.71 -15.06
CA GLU A 67 12.95 13.32 -15.27
C GLU A 67 14.11 12.53 -15.87
N GLY A 68 14.29 11.27 -15.44
CA GLY A 68 15.39 10.45 -15.92
C GLY A 68 15.68 9.24 -15.07
N VAL A 69 16.90 8.74 -15.19
CA VAL A 69 17.33 7.48 -14.55
C VAL A 69 18.19 7.79 -13.34
N PHE A 70 17.71 7.42 -12.16
CA PHE A 70 18.38 7.64 -10.89
C PHE A 70 19.11 6.40 -10.38
N THR A 71 20.26 6.62 -9.79
CA THR A 71 21.01 5.63 -9.01
C THR A 71 21.49 6.27 -7.72
N GLY A 72 21.07 5.72 -6.59
CA GLY A 72 21.36 6.26 -5.26
C GLY A 72 20.40 5.73 -4.21
N LYS A 73 20.08 6.54 -3.21
CA LYS A 73 19.12 6.22 -2.16
C LYS A 73 17.81 6.97 -2.38
N ASN A 74 16.71 6.31 -2.08
CA ASN A 74 15.37 6.84 -2.22
C ASN A 74 14.58 6.60 -0.95
N ASP A 75 14.10 7.68 -0.33
CA ASP A 75 13.19 7.66 0.81
C ASP A 75 11.78 7.95 0.31
N SER A 76 10.83 7.05 0.63
CA SER A 76 9.45 7.13 0.16
C SER A 76 8.49 7.04 1.34
N HIS A 77 7.58 7.97 1.41
CA HIS A 77 6.52 8.01 2.40
C HIS A 77 5.15 7.98 1.70
N ALA A 78 4.34 7.01 2.04
CA ALA A 78 3.00 6.86 1.50
C ALA A 78 1.97 6.74 2.61
N VAL A 79 0.90 7.51 2.52
CA VAL A 79 -0.25 7.46 3.42
C VAL A 79 -1.52 7.52 2.60
N GLN A 80 -2.49 6.66 2.91
CA GLN A 80 -3.83 6.80 2.35
C GLN A 80 -4.91 6.45 3.36
N TRP A 81 -6.03 7.19 3.31
CA TRP A 81 -7.25 6.88 4.01
C TRP A 81 -8.26 6.30 3.03
N THR A 82 -8.86 5.17 3.37
CA THR A 82 -9.73 4.44 2.46
C THR A 82 -11.02 4.01 3.15
N PHE A 83 -12.13 4.08 2.40
CA PHE A 83 -13.31 3.26 2.68
C PHE A 83 -13.18 1.96 1.89
N THR A 84 -13.22 0.83 2.59
CA THR A 84 -13.12 -0.51 2.00
C THR A 84 -14.41 -1.27 2.21
N LEU A 85 -14.92 -1.87 1.15
CA LEU A 85 -16.11 -2.70 1.11
C LEU A 85 -15.69 -4.15 0.82
N PRO A 86 -15.48 -5.00 1.82
CA PRO A 86 -15.25 -6.43 1.62
C PRO A 86 -16.56 -7.13 1.26
N ILE A 87 -16.49 -8.06 0.31
CA ILE A 87 -17.56 -9.00 -0.03
C ILE A 87 -16.92 -10.38 -0.05
N GLN A 88 -17.11 -11.15 1.03
CA GLN A 88 -16.31 -12.35 1.26
C GLN A 88 -17.18 -13.55 1.59
N ALA A 89 -16.74 -14.73 1.14
CA ALA A 89 -17.24 -15.98 1.68
C ALA A 89 -16.63 -16.21 3.06
N VAL A 90 -17.43 -16.70 3.98
CA VAL A 90 -17.03 -17.05 5.33
C VAL A 90 -17.22 -18.55 5.53
N TYR A 91 -16.16 -19.23 5.93
CA TYR A 91 -16.22 -20.63 6.33
C TYR A 91 -16.03 -20.77 7.84
N LYS A 92 -16.99 -21.36 8.50
CA LYS A 92 -17.00 -21.60 9.96
C LYS A 92 -16.47 -23.00 10.24
N PHE A 93 -15.22 -23.09 10.69
CA PHE A 93 -14.63 -24.35 11.14
C PHE A 93 -15.21 -24.84 12.47
N SER A 94 -15.48 -23.88 13.37
CA SER A 94 -16.06 -24.12 14.67
C SER A 94 -16.76 -22.86 15.17
N ASP A 95 -17.32 -22.89 16.37
CA ASP A 95 -17.92 -21.70 16.99
C ASP A 95 -16.89 -20.60 17.28
N LYS A 96 -15.60 -20.97 17.35
CA LYS A 96 -14.49 -20.05 17.64
C LYS A 96 -13.76 -19.57 16.40
N TRP A 97 -13.68 -20.37 15.34
CA TRP A 97 -12.84 -20.10 14.18
C TRP A 97 -13.65 -19.87 12.92
N LYS A 98 -13.32 -18.77 12.22
CA LYS A 98 -13.86 -18.48 10.89
C LYS A 98 -12.72 -18.10 9.95
N LEU A 99 -12.81 -18.56 8.71
CA LEU A 99 -11.99 -18.14 7.60
C LEU A 99 -12.83 -17.25 6.69
N LYS A 100 -12.24 -16.18 6.19
CA LYS A 100 -12.87 -15.23 5.26
C LYS A 100 -12.02 -15.16 4.00
N PHE A 101 -12.64 -15.11 2.83
CA PHE A 101 -11.94 -14.84 1.59
C PHE A 101 -12.88 -14.28 0.53
N GLY A 102 -12.37 -13.39 -0.30
CA GLY A 102 -13.16 -12.79 -1.39
C GLY A 102 -12.63 -11.43 -1.82
N PRO A 103 -13.31 -10.80 -2.77
CA PRO A 103 -12.95 -9.49 -3.25
C PRO A 103 -13.21 -8.39 -2.22
N TYR A 104 -12.49 -7.30 -2.38
CA TYR A 104 -12.76 -6.03 -1.74
C TYR A 104 -12.66 -4.88 -2.74
N PHE A 105 -13.38 -3.81 -2.47
CA PHE A 105 -13.34 -2.56 -3.20
C PHE A 105 -13.02 -1.44 -2.22
N SER A 106 -12.08 -0.58 -2.58
CA SER A 106 -11.66 0.54 -1.72
C SER A 106 -11.75 1.86 -2.48
N TYR A 107 -12.27 2.87 -1.81
CA TYR A 107 -12.24 4.25 -2.28
C TYR A 107 -11.29 5.08 -1.43
N VAL A 108 -10.29 5.70 -2.07
CA VAL A 108 -9.27 6.52 -1.41
C VAL A 108 -9.84 7.93 -1.22
N THR A 109 -10.05 8.32 0.03
CA THR A 109 -10.60 9.64 0.41
C THR A 109 -9.51 10.68 0.49
N SER A 110 -8.36 10.31 1.05
CA SER A 110 -7.18 11.17 1.17
C SER A 110 -5.92 10.32 0.95
N CYS A 111 -4.94 10.90 0.30
CA CYS A 111 -3.67 10.22 0.07
C CYS A 111 -2.53 11.24 0.02
N ASN A 112 -1.35 10.77 0.42
CA ASN A 112 -0.08 11.40 0.19
C ASN A 112 0.92 10.36 -0.31
N PHE A 113 1.78 10.73 -1.24
CA PHE A 113 2.91 9.92 -1.70
C PHE A 113 4.02 10.88 -2.07
N ASP A 114 4.89 11.10 -1.13
CA ASP A 114 6.03 11.99 -1.24
C ASP A 114 7.32 11.28 -0.87
N GLY A 115 8.42 11.91 -1.18
CA GLY A 115 9.72 11.41 -0.83
C GLY A 115 10.84 12.20 -1.47
N PHE A 116 12.04 11.69 -1.33
CA PHE A 116 13.22 12.31 -1.92
C PHE A 116 14.28 11.29 -2.35
N ALA A 117 14.95 11.65 -3.44
CA ALA A 117 16.12 10.94 -3.94
C ALA A 117 17.38 11.64 -3.44
N TYR A 118 18.33 10.89 -2.90
CA TYR A 118 19.52 11.44 -2.27
C TYR A 118 20.74 10.51 -2.37
N ASP A 119 21.91 11.00 -2.02
CA ASP A 119 23.17 10.26 -2.03
C ASP A 119 23.35 9.46 -3.34
N GLY A 120 23.25 10.18 -4.46
CA GLY A 120 23.28 9.55 -5.77
C GLY A 120 23.35 10.52 -6.93
N HIS A 121 22.89 10.06 -8.08
CA HIS A 121 22.83 10.89 -9.28
C HIS A 121 21.65 10.53 -10.17
N LEU A 122 21.06 11.54 -10.77
CA LEU A 122 20.09 11.43 -11.85
C LEU A 122 20.77 11.69 -13.20
N ARG A 123 20.51 10.85 -14.17
CA ARG A 123 20.80 11.12 -15.58
C ARG A 123 19.52 11.57 -16.23
N VAL A 124 19.54 12.82 -16.73
CA VAL A 124 18.35 13.47 -17.28
C VAL A 124 18.04 12.87 -18.65
N ASP A 125 16.76 12.64 -18.90
CA ASP A 125 16.16 12.05 -20.10
C ASP A 125 16.53 10.58 -20.32
N ASP A 126 17.81 10.24 -20.49
CA ASP A 126 18.26 8.88 -20.79
C ASP A 126 19.50 8.46 -19.97
N PRO A 127 19.89 7.18 -19.98
CA PRO A 127 21.03 6.67 -19.20
C PRO A 127 22.40 7.31 -19.56
N THR A 128 22.50 8.02 -20.69
CA THR A 128 23.71 8.69 -21.15
C THR A 128 23.64 10.21 -21.01
N GLY A 129 22.47 10.74 -20.62
CA GLY A 129 22.18 12.14 -20.48
C GLY A 129 23.01 12.87 -19.40
N PRO A 130 22.84 14.19 -19.30
CA PRO A 130 23.53 15.00 -18.30
C PRO A 130 23.35 14.46 -16.89
N LYS A 131 24.43 14.48 -16.11
CA LYS A 131 24.45 13.94 -14.75
C LYS A 131 24.21 15.05 -13.73
N VAL A 132 23.14 14.93 -12.97
CA VAL A 132 22.82 15.79 -11.81
C VAL A 132 23.14 15.02 -10.55
N ILE A 133 24.01 15.58 -9.70
CA ILE A 133 24.37 14.99 -8.41
C ILE A 133 23.33 15.39 -7.38
N LEU A 134 22.88 14.41 -6.60
CA LEU A 134 21.98 14.59 -5.48
C LEU A 134 22.75 14.29 -4.17
N GLY A 135 22.82 15.28 -3.29
CA GLY A 135 23.46 15.17 -1.99
C GLY A 135 22.54 14.60 -0.93
N THR A 136 22.94 14.82 0.34
CA THR A 136 22.20 14.33 1.51
C THR A 136 21.48 15.45 2.27
N THR A 137 21.76 16.71 1.93
CA THR A 137 21.11 17.87 2.53
C THR A 137 19.77 18.16 1.86
N GLU A 138 18.93 18.94 2.51
CA GLU A 138 17.62 19.30 1.99
C GLU A 138 17.72 20.09 0.68
N ASP A 139 18.72 20.95 0.56
CA ASP A 139 18.97 21.75 -0.64
C ASP A 139 19.56 20.95 -1.81
N ASP A 140 20.25 19.83 -1.51
CA ASP A 140 20.95 19.04 -2.53
C ASP A 140 20.19 17.79 -2.99
N ARG A 141 19.15 17.38 -2.29
CA ARG A 141 18.34 16.24 -2.66
C ARG A 141 17.34 16.57 -3.76
N GLY A 142 16.71 15.58 -4.35
CA GLY A 142 15.61 15.75 -5.30
C GLY A 142 14.29 15.29 -4.71
N ASP A 143 13.36 16.22 -4.46
CA ASP A 143 12.06 15.89 -3.89
C ASP A 143 11.06 15.47 -4.96
N TYR A 144 10.07 14.66 -4.58
CA TYR A 144 8.95 14.29 -5.43
C TYR A 144 7.64 14.16 -4.64
N ASP A 145 6.53 14.43 -5.32
CA ASP A 145 5.16 14.26 -4.82
C ASP A 145 4.29 13.67 -5.95
N PHE A 146 3.77 12.46 -5.72
CA PHE A 146 2.93 11.73 -6.68
C PHE A 146 1.52 11.48 -6.13
N LYS A 147 1.07 12.28 -5.16
CA LYS A 147 -0.27 12.13 -4.54
C LYS A 147 -1.40 12.17 -5.56
N ASP A 148 -1.27 13.02 -6.59
CA ASP A 148 -2.31 13.21 -7.62
C ASP A 148 -2.39 12.02 -8.59
N ASP A 149 -1.37 11.18 -8.64
CA ASP A 149 -1.29 10.01 -9.49
C ASP A 149 -1.79 8.72 -8.81
N ILE A 150 -2.16 8.78 -7.54
CA ILE A 150 -2.74 7.65 -6.82
C ILE A 150 -4.14 7.35 -7.37
N ARG A 151 -4.41 6.05 -7.58
CA ARG A 151 -5.72 5.57 -8.03
C ARG A 151 -6.75 5.72 -6.91
N LYS A 152 -7.84 6.44 -7.20
CA LYS A 152 -8.92 6.68 -6.21
C LYS A 152 -9.79 5.44 -5.94
N VAL A 153 -10.01 4.59 -6.94
CA VAL A 153 -10.74 3.33 -6.80
C VAL A 153 -9.76 2.18 -6.91
N GLN A 154 -9.66 1.40 -5.86
CA GLN A 154 -8.77 0.24 -5.77
C GLN A 154 -9.61 -1.01 -5.49
N TRP A 155 -9.16 -2.15 -5.97
CA TRP A 155 -9.80 -3.44 -5.70
C TRP A 155 -8.78 -4.56 -5.63
N GLY A 156 -9.17 -5.64 -5.01
CA GLY A 156 -8.29 -6.79 -4.83
C GLY A 156 -8.99 -7.98 -4.19
N MET A 157 -8.18 -8.92 -3.71
CA MET A 157 -8.64 -10.10 -2.99
C MET A 157 -8.13 -10.05 -1.55
N GLY A 158 -8.98 -10.45 -0.63
CA GLY A 158 -8.66 -10.56 0.78
C GLY A 158 -8.82 -11.98 1.29
N VAL A 159 -7.99 -12.37 2.23
CA VAL A 159 -8.14 -13.56 3.06
C VAL A 159 -7.97 -13.16 4.52
N GLY A 160 -8.79 -13.72 5.39
CA GLY A 160 -8.73 -13.40 6.80
C GLY A 160 -9.17 -14.55 7.69
N VAL A 161 -8.79 -14.45 8.94
CA VAL A 161 -9.16 -15.40 9.98
C VAL A 161 -9.65 -14.65 11.22
N ASP A 162 -10.78 -15.10 11.78
CA ASP A 162 -11.29 -14.63 13.06
C ASP A 162 -11.18 -15.76 14.09
N TYR A 163 -10.73 -15.43 15.29
CA TYR A 163 -10.73 -16.33 16.44
C TYR A 163 -11.47 -15.69 17.62
N PHE A 164 -12.60 -16.28 18.02
CA PHE A 164 -13.43 -15.85 19.16
C PHE A 164 -13.03 -16.63 20.41
N PHE A 165 -12.25 -15.98 21.29
CA PHE A 165 -11.86 -16.55 22.58
C PHE A 165 -12.98 -16.46 23.63
N ALA A 166 -13.94 -15.54 23.43
CA ALA A 166 -15.14 -15.40 24.25
C ALA A 166 -16.38 -15.34 23.37
N ARG A 167 -17.57 -15.42 23.97
CA ARG A 167 -18.85 -15.44 23.24
C ARG A 167 -19.02 -14.22 22.30
N ARG A 168 -18.47 -13.06 22.66
CA ARG A 168 -18.60 -11.81 21.92
C ARG A 168 -17.27 -11.19 21.48
N PHE A 169 -16.16 -11.60 22.09
CA PHE A 169 -14.84 -11.03 21.82
C PHE A 169 -13.96 -12.01 21.06
N GLY A 170 -13.28 -11.50 20.08
CA GLY A 170 -12.32 -12.22 19.27
C GLY A 170 -11.19 -11.32 18.78
N ILE A 171 -10.24 -11.93 18.14
CA ILE A 171 -9.18 -11.27 17.36
C ILE A 171 -9.36 -11.66 15.91
N TYR A 172 -8.92 -10.80 15.02
CA TYR A 172 -8.88 -11.10 13.59
C TYR A 172 -7.53 -10.74 12.99
N ALA A 173 -7.20 -11.42 11.90
CA ALA A 173 -6.08 -11.09 11.07
C ALA A 173 -6.51 -11.20 9.60
N ASP A 174 -6.32 -10.14 8.85
CA ASP A 174 -6.69 -10.04 7.44
C ASP A 174 -5.46 -9.69 6.60
N LEU A 175 -5.34 -10.30 5.43
CA LEU A 175 -4.36 -9.99 4.41
C LEU A 175 -5.10 -9.60 3.13
N ASN A 176 -4.85 -8.40 2.64
CA ASN A 176 -5.47 -7.85 1.45
C ASN A 176 -4.43 -7.64 0.36
N TRP A 177 -4.63 -8.25 -0.80
CA TRP A 177 -3.79 -8.10 -1.98
C TRP A 177 -4.52 -7.27 -3.03
N GLY A 178 -4.00 -6.06 -3.30
CA GLY A 178 -4.51 -5.19 -4.37
C GLY A 178 -4.17 -5.78 -5.74
N LEU A 179 -5.18 -5.94 -6.58
CA LEU A 179 -5.07 -6.36 -7.97
C LEU A 179 -5.18 -5.17 -8.93
N SER A 180 -5.76 -4.07 -8.49
CA SER A 180 -5.60 -2.79 -9.17
C SER A 180 -4.25 -2.20 -8.81
N GLY A 181 -3.53 -1.63 -9.77
CA GLY A 181 -2.30 -0.90 -9.47
C GLY A 181 -2.54 0.25 -8.48
N PHE A 182 -1.53 0.57 -7.68
CA PHE A 182 -1.56 1.68 -6.72
C PHE A 182 -1.72 3.04 -7.41
N PHE A 183 -1.01 3.24 -8.52
CA PHE A 183 -1.09 4.44 -9.35
C PHE A 183 -2.07 4.31 -10.50
N LYS A 184 -2.48 5.45 -11.06
CA LYS A 184 -3.27 5.52 -12.29
C LYS A 184 -2.51 4.89 -13.45
N SER A 185 -3.23 4.37 -14.44
CA SER A 185 -2.61 3.78 -15.65
C SER A 185 -1.89 4.81 -16.53
N SER A 186 -2.21 6.10 -16.37
CA SER A 186 -1.54 7.23 -17.02
C SER A 186 -0.18 7.59 -16.42
N PHE A 187 0.06 7.16 -15.18
CA PHE A 187 1.33 7.41 -14.49
C PHE A 187 2.40 6.46 -15.03
N LYS A 188 3.37 7.01 -15.76
CA LYS A 188 4.45 6.26 -16.42
C LYS A 188 5.84 6.54 -15.83
N THR A 189 5.90 7.36 -14.80
CA THR A 189 7.17 7.68 -14.12
C THR A 189 7.82 6.46 -13.49
N LEU A 190 7.02 5.45 -13.14
CA LEU A 190 7.51 4.15 -12.67
C LEU A 190 7.21 3.09 -13.72
N ASP A 191 8.25 2.40 -14.20
CA ASP A 191 8.13 1.36 -15.23
C ASP A 191 7.33 0.13 -14.78
N GLN A 192 7.09 -0.03 -13.48
CA GLN A 192 6.39 -1.17 -12.90
C GLN A 192 5.10 -0.78 -12.18
N THR A 193 4.06 -1.59 -12.39
CA THR A 193 2.82 -1.46 -11.61
C THR A 193 3.02 -1.98 -10.20
N LEU A 194 2.84 -1.13 -9.20
CA LEU A 194 2.90 -1.50 -7.80
C LEU A 194 1.55 -2.07 -7.34
N TYR A 195 1.55 -3.30 -6.88
CA TYR A 195 0.37 -3.97 -6.30
C TYR A 195 0.51 -3.98 -4.78
N PRO A 196 -0.32 -3.23 -4.04
CA PRO A 196 -0.18 -3.13 -2.60
C PRO A 196 -0.63 -4.42 -1.90
N ILE A 197 0.07 -4.78 -0.82
CA ILE A 197 -0.31 -5.85 0.09
C ILE A 197 -0.39 -5.25 1.49
N TYR A 198 -1.52 -5.45 2.16
CA TYR A 198 -1.76 -4.93 3.50
C TYR A 198 -2.16 -6.06 4.44
N GLY A 199 -1.56 -6.07 5.63
CA GLY A 199 -1.96 -6.91 6.75
C GLY A 199 -2.64 -6.06 7.83
N THR A 200 -3.76 -6.55 8.36
CA THR A 200 -4.49 -5.92 9.47
C THR A 200 -4.71 -6.92 10.58
N ILE A 201 -4.42 -6.55 11.81
CA ILE A 201 -4.70 -7.36 13.00
C ILE A 201 -5.52 -6.48 13.95
N GLY A 202 -6.55 -7.05 14.55
CA GLY A 202 -7.40 -6.27 15.43
C GLY A 202 -8.29 -7.11 16.34
N ILE A 203 -9.15 -6.41 17.08
CA ILE A 203 -10.14 -6.98 17.98
C ILE A 203 -11.50 -6.96 17.28
N ALA A 204 -12.23 -8.06 17.35
CA ALA A 204 -13.59 -8.20 16.86
C ALA A 204 -14.58 -8.29 18.01
N TYR A 205 -15.68 -7.56 17.90
CA TYR A 205 -16.81 -7.67 18.79
C TYR A 205 -18.05 -8.14 18.04
N LYS A 206 -18.69 -9.20 18.56
CA LYS A 206 -19.90 -9.78 17.99
C LYS A 206 -21.14 -9.28 18.73
N PHE A 207 -22.01 -8.55 18.03
CA PHE A 207 -23.26 -8.02 18.63
C PHE A 207 -24.30 -9.11 18.86
N LYS A 208 -24.41 -10.10 18.00
CA LYS A 208 -25.33 -11.26 18.10
C LYS A 208 -24.66 -12.55 17.64
#